data_e692f3c16cd35d9d7fc6c997eccc85cc
#
_entry.id   e692f3c16cd35d9d7fc6c997eccc85cc
#
_cell.length_a   1.000
_cell.length_b   1.000
_cell.length_c   1.000
_cell.angle_alpha   90.00
_cell.angle_beta   90.00
_cell.angle_gamma   90.00
#
_symmetry.space_group_name_H-M   'P 1'
#
loop_
_entity.id
_entity.type
_entity.pdbx_description
1 polymer ?
#
loop_
_entity_poly.entity_id
_entity_poly.type
_entity_poly.pdbx_seq_one_letter_code
_entity_poly.pdbx_strand_id
1 'polypeptide(L)'
;MNREKIVVLDFGSQYAHLIAKRFRMLGYYSEIALPSASVDTFENTKGIVLSGGPSSVYEKDIPAFNEKIFGLDIPMLGLCYGHQLMASCYGGTVEKAATGEFGIAHFSVTNKDCPLFKGVESPTQVWMSHQDAVTKAGGGFEIVGSTKDCTYAALQNLSEKRFSLQFHCEVKDTPEGNRIFANFAAFCGMEKNWDQSTVLNVILDDIKTDAKDKNVLLFLSGGVDSTVTFALLNKALGQDRVLGLHIDNGFMRKDESRTVAEQYRTFGFNNFIVEDASASFLKAIAGLTDPQKKRMSVGENFITVRNDVVAKQHLDENEWMLAQGTLYPDIIESGGT
;
A
#
# COMPACT_ATOMS: atom_id res chain seq x y z
N MET A 1 -12.78 2.67 13.56
CA MET A 1 -14.11 2.83 12.91
C MET A 1 -14.53 1.54 12.26
N ASN A 2 -15.79 1.11 12.47
CA ASN A 2 -16.31 -0.14 11.90
C ASN A 2 -16.76 0.10 10.45
N ARG A 3 -15.80 0.09 9.48
CA ARG A 3 -16.05 0.40 8.07
C ARG A 3 -16.02 -0.88 7.24
N GLU A 4 -16.98 -1.02 6.33
CA GLU A 4 -16.94 -2.10 5.32
C GLU A 4 -15.69 -1.97 4.46
N LYS A 5 -15.01 -3.09 4.23
CA LYS A 5 -13.71 -3.12 3.57
C LYS A 5 -13.53 -4.31 2.65
N ILE A 6 -12.62 -4.17 1.69
CA ILE A 6 -12.00 -5.28 0.98
C ILE A 6 -10.62 -5.53 1.60
N VAL A 7 -10.32 -6.77 1.97
CA VAL A 7 -9.01 -7.13 2.49
C VAL A 7 -8.20 -7.81 1.41
N VAL A 8 -6.98 -7.32 1.19
CA VAL A 8 -6.01 -7.89 0.25
C VAL A 8 -4.97 -8.66 1.06
N LEU A 9 -4.85 -9.97 0.85
CA LEU A 9 -3.82 -10.80 1.45
C LEU A 9 -2.53 -10.70 0.65
N ASP A 10 -1.46 -10.32 1.32
CA ASP A 10 -0.15 -10.11 0.69
C ASP A 10 0.71 -11.38 0.74
N PHE A 11 0.80 -12.09 -0.37
CA PHE A 11 1.65 -13.27 -0.53
C PHE A 11 3.10 -12.95 -0.93
N GLY A 12 3.56 -11.73 -0.66
CA GLY A 12 4.95 -11.30 -0.88
C GLY A 12 5.22 -10.72 -2.25
N SER A 13 4.19 -10.25 -2.94
CA SER A 13 4.35 -9.54 -4.21
C SER A 13 4.20 -8.02 -4.02
N GLN A 14 4.96 -7.24 -4.77
CA GLN A 14 4.78 -5.78 -4.84
C GLN A 14 3.36 -5.36 -5.30
N TYR A 15 2.54 -6.30 -5.75
CA TYR A 15 1.21 -6.03 -6.32
C TYR A 15 0.10 -5.95 -5.29
N ALA A 16 0.25 -6.47 -4.07
CA ALA A 16 -0.77 -6.37 -3.02
C ALA A 16 -1.15 -4.91 -2.73
N HIS A 17 -0.15 -4.04 -2.61
CA HIS A 17 -0.35 -2.60 -2.45
C HIS A 17 -1.02 -1.95 -3.66
N LEU A 18 -0.69 -2.41 -4.87
CA LEU A 18 -1.30 -1.91 -6.09
C LEU A 18 -2.78 -2.31 -6.19
N ILE A 19 -3.11 -3.54 -5.82
CA ILE A 19 -4.50 -4.04 -5.74
C ILE A 19 -5.32 -3.17 -4.76
N ALA A 20 -4.82 -2.98 -3.53
CA ALA A 20 -5.48 -2.16 -2.53
C ALA A 20 -5.65 -0.71 -3.02
N LYS A 21 -4.61 -0.13 -3.64
CA LYS A 21 -4.67 1.21 -4.24
C LYS A 21 -5.74 1.29 -5.33
N ARG A 22 -5.89 0.28 -6.20
CA ARG A 22 -6.91 0.25 -7.25
C ARG A 22 -8.33 0.30 -6.67
N PHE A 23 -8.63 -0.50 -5.64
CA PHE A 23 -9.94 -0.44 -4.96
C PHE A 23 -10.20 0.95 -4.38
N ARG A 24 -9.22 1.55 -3.70
CA ARG A 24 -9.34 2.91 -3.15
C ARG A 24 -9.58 3.95 -4.23
N MET A 25 -8.90 3.86 -5.37
CA MET A 25 -9.12 4.76 -6.51
C MET A 25 -10.52 4.59 -7.13
N LEU A 26 -11.11 3.40 -7.05
CA LEU A 26 -12.48 3.13 -7.49
C LEU A 26 -13.54 3.57 -6.48
N GLY A 27 -13.13 4.03 -5.31
CA GLY A 27 -14.01 4.53 -4.25
C GLY A 27 -14.38 3.48 -3.20
N TYR A 28 -13.63 2.39 -3.09
CA TYR A 28 -13.86 1.32 -2.12
C TYR A 28 -12.72 1.26 -1.09
N TYR A 29 -13.06 1.28 0.19
CA TYR A 29 -12.04 1.11 1.23
C TYR A 29 -11.42 -0.29 1.21
N SER A 30 -10.12 -0.34 1.34
CA SER A 30 -9.37 -1.61 1.35
C SER A 30 -8.20 -1.58 2.33
N GLU A 31 -7.89 -2.72 2.90
CA GLU A 31 -6.75 -2.95 3.80
C GLU A 31 -5.88 -4.08 3.26
N ILE A 32 -4.62 -4.12 3.70
CA ILE A 32 -3.70 -5.20 3.41
C ILE A 32 -3.51 -5.99 4.70
N ALA A 33 -3.51 -7.31 4.61
CA ALA A 33 -3.26 -8.19 5.72
C ALA A 33 -2.29 -9.32 5.32
N LEU A 34 -1.62 -9.90 6.31
CA LEU A 34 -0.80 -11.08 6.10
C LEU A 34 -1.69 -12.30 5.78
N PRO A 35 -1.24 -13.24 4.95
CA PRO A 35 -1.99 -14.47 4.66
C PRO A 35 -2.25 -15.33 5.91
N SER A 36 -1.38 -15.22 6.93
CA SER A 36 -1.50 -15.90 8.22
C SER A 36 -2.45 -15.22 9.21
N ALA A 37 -3.10 -14.11 8.82
CA ALA A 37 -4.00 -13.35 9.70
C ALA A 37 -5.08 -14.24 10.30
N SER A 38 -5.48 -13.94 11.56
CA SER A 38 -6.57 -14.62 12.20
C SER A 38 -7.92 -14.27 11.56
N VAL A 39 -8.92 -15.13 11.72
CA VAL A 39 -10.27 -14.88 11.16
C VAL A 39 -10.91 -13.61 11.72
N ASP A 40 -10.54 -13.18 12.93
CA ASP A 40 -11.04 -11.95 13.55
C ASP A 40 -10.62 -10.68 12.80
N THR A 41 -9.53 -10.75 12.03
CA THR A 41 -9.07 -9.65 11.16
C THR A 41 -10.10 -9.27 10.10
N PHE A 42 -10.99 -10.21 9.75
CA PHE A 42 -11.97 -10.05 8.68
C PHE A 42 -13.32 -9.51 9.16
N GLU A 43 -13.38 -8.97 10.36
CA GLU A 43 -14.57 -8.25 10.81
C GLU A 43 -14.88 -7.09 9.84
N ASN A 44 -16.17 -6.96 9.43
CA ASN A 44 -16.66 -6.00 8.43
C ASN A 44 -16.03 -6.10 7.04
N THR A 45 -15.40 -7.23 6.74
CA THR A 45 -14.87 -7.52 5.40
C THR A 45 -15.98 -8.00 4.48
N LYS A 46 -16.17 -7.32 3.35
CA LYS A 46 -17.14 -7.66 2.30
C LYS A 46 -16.54 -8.51 1.19
N GLY A 47 -15.23 -8.43 1.00
CA GLY A 47 -14.52 -9.21 -0.01
C GLY A 47 -13.07 -9.42 0.37
N ILE A 48 -12.50 -10.56 -0.02
CA ILE A 48 -11.09 -10.90 0.20
C ILE A 48 -10.43 -11.07 -1.16
N VAL A 49 -9.23 -10.49 -1.35
CA VAL A 49 -8.41 -10.69 -2.54
C VAL A 49 -7.13 -11.39 -2.14
N LEU A 50 -6.83 -12.51 -2.79
CA LEU A 50 -5.55 -13.21 -2.66
C LEU A 50 -4.62 -12.66 -3.74
N SER A 51 -3.54 -12.01 -3.37
CA SER A 51 -2.60 -11.39 -4.31
C SER A 51 -1.77 -12.43 -5.09
N GLY A 52 -1.01 -11.97 -6.05
CA GLY A 52 0.11 -12.72 -6.60
C GLY A 52 1.21 -12.97 -5.56
N GLY A 53 2.16 -13.82 -5.87
CA GLY A 53 3.31 -14.14 -5.04
C GLY A 53 4.43 -14.76 -5.86
N PRO A 54 5.68 -14.76 -5.36
CA PRO A 54 6.82 -15.31 -6.09
C PRO A 54 6.94 -16.84 -5.98
N SER A 55 6.22 -17.48 -5.03
CA SER A 55 6.33 -18.91 -4.74
C SER A 55 5.42 -19.75 -5.64
N SER A 56 5.73 -21.05 -5.77
CA SER A 56 4.84 -22.05 -6.35
C SER A 56 4.03 -22.74 -5.25
N VAL A 57 2.75 -23.02 -5.49
CA VAL A 57 1.84 -23.62 -4.47
C VAL A 57 2.21 -25.04 -4.06
N TYR A 58 3.12 -25.72 -4.77
CA TYR A 58 3.63 -27.06 -4.47
C TYR A 58 5.04 -27.05 -3.88
N GLU A 59 5.65 -25.87 -3.63
CA GLU A 59 6.94 -25.75 -2.94
C GLU A 59 6.78 -26.00 -1.44
N LYS A 60 7.91 -26.39 -0.78
CA LYS A 60 7.89 -26.66 0.65
C LYS A 60 7.84 -25.41 1.52
N ASP A 61 8.38 -24.30 1.00
CA ASP A 61 8.50 -23.02 1.71
C ASP A 61 7.45 -22.01 1.20
N ILE A 62 6.16 -22.43 1.18
CA ILE A 62 5.06 -21.53 0.86
C ILE A 62 4.83 -20.53 2.01
N PRO A 63 4.39 -19.30 1.71
CA PRO A 63 3.97 -18.35 2.74
C PRO A 63 2.94 -18.98 3.69
N ALA A 64 3.14 -18.79 5.00
CA ALA A 64 2.18 -19.28 5.99
C ALA A 64 0.80 -18.71 5.70
N PHE A 65 -0.17 -19.56 5.46
CA PHE A 65 -1.53 -19.20 5.10
C PHE A 65 -2.54 -19.80 6.08
N ASN A 66 -3.52 -19.02 6.48
CA ASN A 66 -4.60 -19.51 7.36
C ASN A 66 -5.75 -20.07 6.49
N GLU A 67 -5.76 -21.37 6.27
CA GLU A 67 -6.78 -22.07 5.47
C GLU A 67 -8.23 -21.87 5.97
N LYS A 68 -8.42 -21.54 7.26
CA LYS A 68 -9.75 -21.26 7.83
C LYS A 68 -10.45 -20.09 7.14
N ILE A 69 -9.69 -19.23 6.47
CA ILE A 69 -10.23 -18.10 5.70
C ILE A 69 -11.16 -18.60 4.59
N PHE A 70 -10.88 -19.75 3.95
CA PHE A 70 -11.75 -20.33 2.93
C PHE A 70 -13.13 -20.78 3.45
N GLY A 71 -13.24 -21.02 4.77
CA GLY A 71 -14.52 -21.32 5.42
C GLY A 71 -15.40 -20.10 5.70
N LEU A 72 -14.91 -18.88 5.43
CA LEU A 72 -15.70 -17.66 5.62
C LEU A 72 -16.70 -17.48 4.48
N ASP A 73 -17.93 -17.08 4.81
CA ASP A 73 -18.98 -16.73 3.83
C ASP A 73 -18.73 -15.31 3.25
N ILE A 74 -17.49 -15.04 2.86
CA ILE A 74 -17.06 -13.79 2.24
C ILE A 74 -16.61 -14.08 0.81
N PRO A 75 -17.07 -13.30 -0.20
CA PRO A 75 -16.60 -13.45 -1.58
C PRO A 75 -15.07 -13.32 -1.68
N MET A 76 -14.44 -14.16 -2.52
CA MET A 76 -13.00 -14.13 -2.72
C MET A 76 -12.62 -14.03 -4.18
N LEU A 77 -11.52 -13.30 -4.45
CA LEU A 77 -10.88 -13.16 -5.76
C LEU A 77 -9.40 -13.53 -5.64
N GLY A 78 -8.97 -14.60 -6.30
CA GLY A 78 -7.56 -14.99 -6.40
C GLY A 78 -6.91 -14.43 -7.67
N LEU A 79 -5.72 -13.84 -7.56
CA LEU A 79 -4.94 -13.30 -8.68
C LEU A 79 -3.59 -14.02 -8.78
N CYS A 80 -3.24 -14.53 -9.94
CA CYS A 80 -1.98 -15.22 -10.23
C CYS A 80 -1.68 -16.34 -9.20
N TYR A 81 -0.77 -16.13 -8.25
CA TYR A 81 -0.55 -17.09 -7.16
C TYR A 81 -1.84 -17.38 -6.38
N GLY A 82 -2.64 -16.37 -6.06
CA GLY A 82 -3.93 -16.54 -5.38
C GLY A 82 -4.94 -17.37 -6.17
N HIS A 83 -4.90 -17.33 -7.51
CA HIS A 83 -5.67 -18.21 -8.38
C HIS A 83 -5.23 -19.66 -8.24
N GLN A 84 -3.92 -19.92 -8.30
CA GLN A 84 -3.34 -21.25 -8.16
C GLN A 84 -3.58 -21.84 -6.77
N LEU A 85 -3.40 -21.03 -5.72
CA LEU A 85 -3.68 -21.42 -4.33
C LEU A 85 -5.15 -21.81 -4.15
N MET A 86 -6.07 -21.02 -4.69
CA MET A 86 -7.50 -21.31 -4.62
C MET A 86 -7.82 -22.63 -5.35
N ALA A 87 -7.30 -22.83 -6.55
CA ALA A 87 -7.49 -24.09 -7.29
C ALA A 87 -6.98 -25.30 -6.49
N SER A 88 -5.78 -25.20 -5.90
CA SER A 88 -5.18 -26.25 -5.07
C SER A 88 -6.03 -26.56 -3.83
N CYS A 89 -6.47 -25.54 -3.08
CA CYS A 89 -7.27 -25.72 -1.87
C CYS A 89 -8.63 -26.41 -2.13
N TYR A 90 -9.17 -26.29 -3.34
CA TYR A 90 -10.40 -26.98 -3.76
C TYR A 90 -10.14 -28.29 -4.50
N GLY A 91 -8.93 -28.88 -4.40
CA GLY A 91 -8.59 -30.17 -4.99
C GLY A 91 -8.34 -30.14 -6.49
N GLY A 92 -8.04 -28.97 -7.04
CA GLY A 92 -7.50 -28.80 -8.39
C GLY A 92 -6.02 -29.17 -8.46
N THR A 93 -5.45 -29.06 -9.65
CA THR A 93 -4.04 -29.38 -9.93
C THR A 93 -3.35 -28.17 -10.52
N VAL A 94 -2.19 -27.83 -9.97
CA VAL A 94 -1.29 -26.78 -10.48
C VAL A 94 0.03 -27.44 -10.85
N GLU A 95 0.50 -27.17 -12.05
CA GLU A 95 1.73 -27.76 -12.58
C GLU A 95 2.54 -26.71 -13.33
N LYS A 96 3.81 -26.97 -13.52
CA LYS A 96 4.64 -26.16 -14.39
C LYS A 96 4.09 -26.21 -15.81
N ALA A 97 3.71 -25.08 -16.36
CA ALA A 97 3.18 -24.99 -17.71
C ALA A 97 4.26 -25.38 -18.75
N ALA A 98 3.83 -26.00 -19.83
CA ALA A 98 4.71 -26.30 -20.97
C ALA A 98 5.28 -25.01 -21.58
N THR A 99 4.48 -23.94 -21.57
CA THR A 99 4.87 -22.59 -21.99
C THR A 99 4.41 -21.63 -20.91
N GLY A 100 5.34 -20.92 -20.25
CA GLY A 100 5.02 -19.82 -19.34
C GLY A 100 4.55 -18.60 -20.14
N GLU A 101 3.58 -17.86 -19.60
CA GLU A 101 3.12 -16.62 -20.21
C GLU A 101 3.72 -15.41 -19.44
N PHE A 102 4.50 -14.59 -20.14
CA PHE A 102 5.11 -13.38 -19.60
C PHE A 102 4.88 -12.21 -20.55
N GLY A 103 4.08 -11.23 -20.13
CA GLY A 103 3.74 -10.07 -20.92
C GLY A 103 2.27 -10.05 -21.35
N ILE A 104 2.01 -9.47 -22.53
CA ILE A 104 0.67 -9.26 -23.05
C ILE A 104 0.11 -10.57 -23.62
N ALA A 105 -1.10 -10.94 -23.18
CA ALA A 105 -1.91 -12.00 -23.75
C ALA A 105 -3.31 -11.49 -24.11
N HIS A 106 -4.01 -12.22 -24.97
CA HIS A 106 -5.41 -11.96 -25.32
C HIS A 106 -6.33 -12.94 -24.59
N PHE A 107 -7.14 -12.38 -23.71
CA PHE A 107 -8.09 -13.13 -22.88
C PHE A 107 -9.48 -13.11 -23.50
N SER A 108 -10.10 -14.26 -23.60
CA SER A 108 -11.46 -14.44 -24.10
C SER A 108 -12.38 -14.89 -22.97
N VAL A 109 -13.45 -14.14 -22.73
CA VAL A 109 -14.54 -14.55 -21.82
C VAL A 109 -15.34 -15.67 -22.46
N THR A 110 -15.44 -16.82 -21.79
CA THR A 110 -16.18 -18.00 -22.27
C THR A 110 -17.56 -18.09 -21.66
N ASN A 111 -17.78 -17.56 -20.46
CA ASN A 111 -19.08 -17.45 -19.82
C ASN A 111 -19.44 -15.97 -19.60
N LYS A 112 -20.41 -15.46 -20.40
CA LYS A 112 -20.85 -14.05 -20.35
C LYS A 112 -21.70 -13.74 -19.14
N ASP A 113 -22.24 -14.75 -18.46
CA ASP A 113 -23.06 -14.57 -17.26
C ASP A 113 -22.20 -14.48 -15.98
N CYS A 114 -20.88 -14.63 -16.11
CA CYS A 114 -19.96 -14.42 -14.99
C CYS A 114 -20.04 -12.97 -14.49
N PRO A 115 -20.43 -12.75 -13.20
CA PRO A 115 -20.59 -11.40 -12.65
C PRO A 115 -19.31 -10.55 -12.76
N LEU A 116 -18.14 -11.21 -12.68
CA LEU A 116 -16.84 -10.55 -12.73
C LEU A 116 -16.57 -9.87 -14.08
N PHE A 117 -17.12 -10.43 -15.16
CA PHE A 117 -16.89 -9.95 -16.53
C PHE A 117 -18.04 -9.11 -17.10
N LYS A 118 -18.96 -8.66 -16.27
CA LYS A 118 -20.06 -7.80 -16.73
C LYS A 118 -19.52 -6.54 -17.41
N GLY A 119 -19.83 -6.37 -18.70
CA GLY A 119 -19.40 -5.23 -19.51
C GLY A 119 -17.92 -5.19 -19.86
N VAL A 120 -17.17 -6.27 -19.60
CA VAL A 120 -15.77 -6.44 -20.03
C VAL A 120 -15.75 -6.78 -21.52
N GLU A 121 -14.89 -6.12 -22.28
CA GLU A 121 -14.69 -6.43 -23.70
C GLU A 121 -14.04 -7.82 -23.86
N SER A 122 -14.45 -8.56 -24.90
CA SER A 122 -13.90 -9.87 -25.19
C SER A 122 -13.77 -10.10 -26.70
N PRO A 123 -12.55 -10.42 -27.21
CA PRO A 123 -11.31 -10.58 -26.44
C PRO A 123 -10.76 -9.25 -25.93
N THR A 124 -10.01 -9.30 -24.81
CA THR A 124 -9.33 -8.13 -24.25
C THR A 124 -7.87 -8.44 -23.94
N GLN A 125 -7.04 -7.39 -23.88
CA GLN A 125 -5.65 -7.51 -23.46
C GLN A 125 -5.56 -7.73 -21.95
N VAL A 126 -4.68 -8.65 -21.52
CA VAL A 126 -4.33 -8.89 -20.13
C VAL A 126 -2.82 -9.05 -19.97
N TRP A 127 -2.33 -8.79 -18.76
CA TRP A 127 -0.92 -9.00 -18.40
C TRP A 127 -0.76 -10.34 -17.68
N MET A 128 0.03 -11.22 -18.27
CA MET A 128 0.42 -12.50 -17.71
C MET A 128 1.84 -12.44 -17.14
N SER A 129 2.08 -13.12 -16.01
CA SER A 129 3.41 -13.28 -15.43
C SER A 129 3.44 -14.55 -14.58
N HIS A 130 3.46 -15.71 -15.26
CA HIS A 130 3.44 -17.00 -14.58
C HIS A 130 4.18 -18.08 -15.36
N GLN A 131 4.82 -18.99 -14.63
CA GLN A 131 5.40 -20.23 -15.13
C GLN A 131 4.51 -21.43 -14.84
N ASP A 132 3.80 -21.41 -13.70
CA ASP A 132 2.88 -22.44 -13.27
C ASP A 132 1.46 -22.11 -13.70
N ALA A 133 0.67 -23.12 -14.01
CA ALA A 133 -0.71 -22.96 -14.42
C ALA A 133 -1.60 -24.01 -13.77
N VAL A 134 -2.87 -23.67 -13.58
CA VAL A 134 -3.91 -24.63 -13.24
C VAL A 134 -4.13 -25.54 -14.44
N THR A 135 -3.97 -26.84 -14.25
CA THR A 135 -4.20 -27.87 -15.29
C THR A 135 -5.51 -28.64 -15.06
N LYS A 136 -6.06 -28.51 -13.84
CA LYS A 136 -7.38 -29.05 -13.47
C LYS A 136 -8.03 -28.11 -12.47
N ALA A 137 -9.25 -27.68 -12.76
CA ALA A 137 -10.04 -26.88 -11.83
C ALA A 137 -10.39 -27.67 -10.57
N GLY A 138 -10.50 -26.97 -9.43
CA GLY A 138 -10.99 -27.53 -8.18
C GLY A 138 -12.48 -27.88 -8.22
N GLY A 139 -12.95 -28.60 -7.20
CA GLY A 139 -14.37 -29.00 -7.10
C GLY A 139 -15.30 -27.78 -7.11
N GLY A 140 -16.35 -27.85 -7.93
CA GLY A 140 -17.36 -26.79 -8.07
C GLY A 140 -16.92 -25.58 -8.90
N PHE A 141 -15.69 -25.57 -9.42
CA PHE A 141 -15.22 -24.50 -10.31
C PHE A 141 -15.53 -24.79 -11.77
N GLU A 142 -15.93 -23.76 -12.48
CA GLU A 142 -16.10 -23.75 -13.94
C GLU A 142 -15.17 -22.73 -14.60
N ILE A 143 -14.80 -23.00 -15.85
CA ILE A 143 -13.97 -22.10 -16.65
C ILE A 143 -14.87 -20.97 -17.17
N VAL A 144 -14.49 -19.72 -16.92
CA VAL A 144 -15.22 -18.53 -17.36
C VAL A 144 -14.42 -17.67 -18.33
N GLY A 145 -13.16 -18.05 -18.58
CA GLY A 145 -12.33 -17.40 -19.59
C GLY A 145 -10.98 -18.10 -19.78
N SER A 146 -10.38 -17.89 -20.94
CA SER A 146 -9.10 -18.51 -21.34
C SER A 146 -8.26 -17.58 -22.19
N THR A 147 -6.94 -17.86 -22.26
CA THR A 147 -6.05 -17.35 -23.31
C THR A 147 -5.73 -18.47 -24.29
N LYS A 148 -4.91 -18.18 -25.29
CA LYS A 148 -4.43 -19.20 -26.24
C LYS A 148 -3.65 -20.33 -25.53
N ASP A 149 -2.82 -19.96 -24.54
CA ASP A 149 -1.87 -20.87 -23.90
C ASP A 149 -2.29 -21.26 -22.47
N CYS A 150 -3.31 -20.59 -21.89
CA CYS A 150 -3.87 -20.88 -20.57
C CYS A 150 -5.40 -21.15 -20.66
N THR A 151 -5.77 -22.42 -20.61
CA THR A 151 -7.18 -22.84 -20.65
C THR A 151 -7.96 -22.41 -19.40
N TYR A 152 -7.31 -22.45 -18.24
CA TYR A 152 -7.90 -22.12 -16.94
C TYR A 152 -7.54 -20.69 -16.50
N ALA A 153 -7.50 -19.73 -17.44
CA ALA A 153 -7.09 -18.36 -17.13
C ALA A 153 -8.06 -17.63 -16.22
N ALA A 154 -9.33 -18.05 -16.18
CA ALA A 154 -10.33 -17.51 -15.25
C ALA A 154 -11.30 -18.60 -14.82
N LEU A 155 -11.52 -18.70 -13.52
CA LEU A 155 -12.41 -19.68 -12.90
C LEU A 155 -13.42 -18.99 -11.98
N GLN A 156 -14.61 -19.60 -11.83
CA GLN A 156 -15.59 -19.22 -10.81
C GLN A 156 -16.20 -20.43 -10.13
N ASN A 157 -16.59 -20.25 -8.87
CA ASN A 157 -17.49 -21.12 -8.12
C ASN A 157 -18.51 -20.21 -7.42
N LEU A 158 -19.67 -20.03 -8.04
CA LEU A 158 -20.70 -19.10 -7.55
C LEU A 158 -21.30 -19.55 -6.22
N SER A 159 -21.44 -20.88 -5.99
CA SER A 159 -21.99 -21.41 -4.75
C SER A 159 -21.14 -21.05 -3.53
N GLU A 160 -19.82 -20.99 -3.71
CA GLU A 160 -18.84 -20.63 -2.68
C GLU A 160 -18.44 -19.15 -2.76
N LYS A 161 -18.98 -18.38 -3.73
CA LYS A 161 -18.60 -16.97 -3.99
C LYS A 161 -17.11 -16.80 -4.29
N ARG A 162 -16.53 -17.70 -5.11
CA ARG A 162 -15.10 -17.72 -5.45
C ARG A 162 -14.89 -17.36 -6.91
N PHE A 163 -13.93 -16.46 -7.13
CA PHE A 163 -13.43 -16.09 -8.45
C PHE A 163 -11.92 -16.18 -8.46
N SER A 164 -11.33 -16.55 -9.57
CA SER A 164 -9.87 -16.51 -9.68
C SER A 164 -9.40 -16.26 -11.11
N LEU A 165 -8.31 -15.52 -11.24
CA LEU A 165 -7.73 -15.08 -12.51
C LEU A 165 -6.22 -15.34 -12.50
N GLN A 166 -5.71 -15.97 -13.57
CA GLN A 166 -4.27 -16.19 -13.72
C GLN A 166 -3.52 -14.89 -14.04
N PHE A 167 -4.18 -13.90 -14.63
CA PHE A 167 -3.61 -12.64 -15.03
C PHE A 167 -3.74 -11.55 -13.95
N HIS A 168 -2.98 -10.47 -14.14
CA HIS A 168 -2.89 -9.35 -13.23
C HIS A 168 -3.85 -8.21 -13.65
N CYS A 169 -4.93 -8.02 -12.90
CA CYS A 169 -5.89 -6.93 -13.10
C CYS A 169 -5.39 -5.58 -12.61
N GLU A 170 -4.45 -5.57 -11.68
CA GLU A 170 -3.94 -4.39 -11.00
C GLU A 170 -3.00 -3.54 -11.83
N VAL A 171 -2.40 -4.10 -12.87
CA VAL A 171 -1.43 -3.39 -13.71
C VAL A 171 -2.11 -2.60 -14.84
N LYS A 172 -1.41 -1.61 -15.37
CA LYS A 172 -1.92 -0.74 -16.44
C LYS A 172 -2.13 -1.49 -17.77
N ASP A 173 -1.39 -2.59 -17.97
CA ASP A 173 -1.39 -3.37 -19.20
C ASP A 173 -2.58 -4.34 -19.29
N THR A 174 -3.47 -4.34 -18.27
CA THR A 174 -4.81 -4.93 -18.29
C THR A 174 -5.86 -3.80 -18.29
N PRO A 175 -6.27 -3.28 -19.46
CA PRO A 175 -7.16 -2.11 -19.55
C PRO A 175 -8.49 -2.28 -18.82
N GLU A 176 -9.08 -3.48 -18.88
CA GLU A 176 -10.35 -3.79 -18.22
C GLU A 176 -10.21 -4.12 -16.71
N GLY A 177 -9.00 -4.07 -16.16
CA GLY A 177 -8.73 -4.43 -14.76
C GLY A 177 -9.56 -3.64 -13.74
N ASN A 178 -9.73 -2.33 -13.96
CA ASN A 178 -10.58 -1.51 -13.10
C ASN A 178 -12.05 -1.91 -13.14
N ARG A 179 -12.57 -2.35 -14.31
CA ARG A 179 -13.94 -2.85 -14.47
C ARG A 179 -14.12 -4.16 -13.73
N ILE A 180 -13.15 -5.07 -13.83
CA ILE A 180 -13.14 -6.36 -13.12
C ILE A 180 -13.17 -6.13 -11.60
N PHE A 181 -12.34 -5.23 -11.07
CA PHE A 181 -12.35 -4.89 -9.63
C PHE A 181 -13.67 -4.23 -9.20
N ALA A 182 -14.24 -3.33 -10.01
CA ALA A 182 -15.53 -2.72 -9.72
C ALA A 182 -16.67 -3.77 -9.72
N ASN A 183 -16.65 -4.72 -10.63
CA ASN A 183 -17.60 -5.83 -10.68
C ASN A 183 -17.47 -6.73 -9.45
N PHE A 184 -16.24 -7.04 -9.02
CA PHE A 184 -16.01 -7.81 -7.79
C PHE A 184 -16.55 -7.07 -6.57
N ALA A 185 -16.25 -5.77 -6.43
CA ALA A 185 -16.78 -4.96 -5.33
C ALA A 185 -18.32 -4.92 -5.33
N ALA A 186 -18.93 -4.80 -6.50
CA ALA A 186 -20.40 -4.83 -6.64
C ALA A 186 -20.96 -6.22 -6.25
N PHE A 187 -20.31 -7.32 -6.63
CA PHE A 187 -20.69 -8.67 -6.23
C PHE A 187 -20.58 -8.87 -4.71
N CYS A 188 -19.59 -8.23 -4.06
CA CYS A 188 -19.43 -8.20 -2.61
C CYS A 188 -20.50 -7.34 -1.89
N GLY A 189 -21.37 -6.64 -2.63
CA GLY A 189 -22.33 -5.71 -2.06
C GLY A 189 -21.69 -4.44 -1.47
N MET A 190 -20.49 -4.07 -1.94
CA MET A 190 -19.79 -2.87 -1.49
C MET A 190 -20.43 -1.62 -2.08
N GLU A 191 -20.73 -0.64 -1.24
CA GLU A 191 -20.99 0.72 -1.66
C GLU A 191 -19.69 1.54 -1.69
N LYS A 192 -19.66 2.59 -2.52
CA LYS A 192 -18.52 3.51 -2.53
C LYS A 192 -18.46 4.30 -1.22
N ASN A 193 -17.45 4.03 -0.43
CA ASN A 193 -17.26 4.59 0.92
C ASN A 193 -15.88 5.25 1.11
N TRP A 194 -15.14 5.45 0.00
CA TRP A 194 -13.78 5.97 0.03
C TRP A 194 -13.61 7.08 -1.00
N ASP A 195 -13.77 8.32 -0.56
CA ASP A 195 -13.53 9.54 -1.33
C ASP A 195 -12.45 10.41 -0.65
N GLN A 196 -12.04 11.49 -1.30
CA GLN A 196 -10.99 12.36 -0.78
C GLN A 196 -11.33 12.97 0.58
N SER A 197 -12.59 13.32 0.81
CA SER A 197 -13.02 13.90 2.09
C SER A 197 -12.98 12.87 3.20
N THR A 198 -13.41 11.66 2.91
CA THR A 198 -13.34 10.51 3.82
C THR A 198 -11.89 10.16 4.17
N VAL A 199 -11.00 10.10 3.17
CA VAL A 199 -9.55 9.88 3.37
C VAL A 199 -8.97 10.94 4.32
N LEU A 200 -9.27 12.21 4.05
CA LEU A 200 -8.79 13.31 4.88
C LEU A 200 -9.28 13.16 6.33
N ASN A 201 -10.56 12.89 6.54
CA ASN A 201 -11.13 12.73 7.89
C ASN A 201 -10.50 11.55 8.64
N VAL A 202 -10.27 10.41 7.95
CA VAL A 202 -9.57 9.27 8.56
C VAL A 202 -8.17 9.65 9.00
N ILE A 203 -7.39 10.29 8.15
CA ILE A 203 -6.02 10.74 8.50
C ILE A 203 -6.05 11.70 9.70
N LEU A 204 -6.98 12.64 9.72
CA LEU A 204 -7.10 13.60 10.84
C LEU A 204 -7.48 12.90 12.16
N ASP A 205 -8.35 11.88 12.10
CA ASP A 205 -8.75 11.12 13.29
C ASP A 205 -7.63 10.19 13.77
N ASP A 206 -6.88 9.58 12.85
CA ASP A 206 -5.69 8.77 13.18
C ASP A 206 -4.63 9.64 13.87
N ILE A 207 -4.34 10.83 13.33
CA ILE A 207 -3.42 11.79 13.96
C ILE A 207 -3.86 12.12 15.38
N LYS A 208 -5.15 12.40 15.62
CA LYS A 208 -5.66 12.70 16.98
C LYS A 208 -5.51 11.51 17.91
N THR A 209 -5.80 10.31 17.40
CA THR A 209 -5.72 9.06 18.16
C THR A 209 -4.28 8.74 18.58
N ASP A 210 -3.32 8.94 17.67
CA ASP A 210 -1.91 8.66 17.93
C ASP A 210 -1.27 9.73 18.81
N ALA A 211 -1.57 11.01 18.55
CA ALA A 211 -1.02 12.11 19.32
C ALA A 211 -1.59 12.18 20.74
N LYS A 212 -2.84 11.72 20.94
CA LYS A 212 -3.55 11.86 22.22
C LYS A 212 -3.47 13.29 22.74
N ASP A 213 -2.91 13.45 23.95
CA ASP A 213 -2.70 14.75 24.59
C ASP A 213 -1.31 15.35 24.31
N LYS A 214 -0.44 14.64 23.58
CA LYS A 214 0.91 15.12 23.28
C LYS A 214 0.93 16.19 22.21
N ASN A 215 1.90 17.06 22.30
CA ASN A 215 2.31 17.99 21.26
C ASN A 215 3.21 17.28 20.23
N VAL A 216 3.35 17.83 19.04
CA VAL A 216 4.10 17.21 17.95
C VAL A 216 5.19 18.15 17.44
N LEU A 217 6.44 17.68 17.47
CA LEU A 217 7.58 18.31 16.79
C LEU A 217 7.79 17.61 15.44
N LEU A 218 7.69 18.35 14.33
CA LEU A 218 7.88 17.81 12.98
C LEU A 218 9.12 18.43 12.31
N PHE A 219 9.98 17.59 11.72
CA PHE A 219 11.02 18.09 10.83
C PHE A 219 10.45 18.59 9.51
N LEU A 220 10.81 19.80 9.11
CA LEU A 220 10.40 20.46 7.89
C LEU A 220 11.56 20.54 6.90
N SER A 221 11.56 19.72 5.88
CA SER A 221 12.57 19.78 4.81
C SER A 221 12.29 20.86 3.75
N GLY A 222 11.07 21.42 3.73
CA GLY A 222 10.58 22.27 2.64
C GLY A 222 10.06 21.48 1.44
N GLY A 223 10.15 20.16 1.44
CA GLY A 223 9.57 19.28 0.43
C GLY A 223 8.05 19.12 0.59
N VAL A 224 7.41 18.57 -0.43
CA VAL A 224 5.94 18.37 -0.48
C VAL A 224 5.46 17.53 0.71
N ASP A 225 6.15 16.42 1.00
CA ASP A 225 5.71 15.46 2.03
C ASP A 225 5.70 16.08 3.43
N SER A 226 6.79 16.73 3.82
CA SER A 226 6.87 17.42 5.12
C SER A 226 5.87 18.58 5.22
N THR A 227 5.62 19.30 4.11
CA THR A 227 4.64 20.38 4.06
C THR A 227 3.21 19.89 4.23
N VAL A 228 2.85 18.81 3.52
CA VAL A 228 1.53 18.17 3.65
C VAL A 228 1.35 17.60 5.05
N THR A 229 2.35 16.92 5.60
CA THR A 229 2.31 16.39 6.97
C THR A 229 2.11 17.53 7.98
N PHE A 230 2.81 18.65 7.82
CA PHE A 230 2.66 19.82 8.68
C PHE A 230 1.25 20.41 8.62
N ALA A 231 0.69 20.53 7.41
CA ALA A 231 -0.68 21.01 7.21
C ALA A 231 -1.72 20.08 7.87
N LEU A 232 -1.54 18.76 7.72
CA LEU A 232 -2.43 17.75 8.32
C LEU A 232 -2.37 17.77 9.84
N LEU A 233 -1.16 17.83 10.42
CA LEU A 233 -0.97 17.95 11.87
C LEU A 233 -1.62 19.23 12.43
N ASN A 234 -1.39 20.37 11.80
CA ASN A 234 -2.03 21.63 12.19
C ASN A 234 -3.55 21.59 12.09
N LYS A 235 -4.08 20.93 11.03
CA LYS A 235 -5.52 20.76 10.85
C LYS A 235 -6.14 19.83 11.89
N ALA A 236 -5.41 18.79 12.30
CA ALA A 236 -5.91 17.80 13.26
C ALA A 236 -5.81 18.29 14.71
N LEU A 237 -4.69 18.91 15.09
CA LEU A 237 -4.32 19.21 16.48
C LEU A 237 -4.39 20.70 16.83
N GLY A 238 -4.38 21.59 15.83
CA GLY A 238 -4.23 23.03 16.00
C GLY A 238 -2.76 23.48 16.08
N GLN A 239 -2.50 24.76 15.80
CA GLN A 239 -1.14 25.30 15.75
C GLN A 239 -0.45 25.30 17.13
N ASP A 240 -1.20 25.37 18.20
CA ASP A 240 -0.66 25.41 19.58
C ASP A 240 -0.02 24.08 20.01
N ARG A 241 -0.41 22.98 19.36
CA ARG A 241 0.08 21.62 19.65
C ARG A 241 1.10 21.10 18.64
N VAL A 242 1.47 21.88 17.64
CA VAL A 242 2.38 21.47 16.58
C VAL A 242 3.52 22.47 16.47
N LEU A 243 4.75 22.00 16.42
CA LEU A 243 5.93 22.82 16.16
C LEU A 243 6.70 22.24 14.97
N GLY A 244 6.88 23.05 13.94
CA GLY A 244 7.73 22.71 12.80
C GLY A 244 9.17 23.11 13.06
N LEU A 245 10.14 22.26 12.74
CA LEU A 245 11.57 22.56 12.82
C LEU A 245 12.23 22.41 11.45
N HIS A 246 12.60 23.53 10.84
CA HIS A 246 13.44 23.58 9.67
C HIS A 246 14.89 23.80 10.08
N ILE A 247 15.78 22.89 9.71
CA ILE A 247 17.22 22.99 9.98
C ILE A 247 17.93 23.38 8.69
N ASP A 248 18.54 24.56 8.66
CA ASP A 248 19.48 24.93 7.62
C ASP A 248 20.83 24.26 7.92
N ASN A 249 21.14 23.24 7.14
CA ASN A 249 22.35 22.44 7.28
C ASN A 249 23.54 22.96 6.45
N GLY A 250 23.37 24.09 5.76
CA GLY A 250 24.40 24.66 4.89
C GLY A 250 24.56 23.97 3.52
N PHE A 251 23.76 22.92 3.24
CA PHE A 251 23.74 22.23 1.94
C PHE A 251 22.47 22.58 1.13
N MET A 252 21.69 23.52 1.65
CA MET A 252 20.49 24.01 1.00
C MET A 252 20.84 24.82 -0.28
N ARG A 253 19.90 24.94 -1.17
CA ARG A 253 20.05 25.86 -2.33
C ARG A 253 20.11 27.30 -1.83
N LYS A 254 20.63 28.18 -2.67
CA LYS A 254 20.69 29.62 -2.33
C LYS A 254 19.31 30.13 -1.93
N ASP A 255 19.22 30.75 -0.76
CA ASP A 255 18.01 31.34 -0.17
C ASP A 255 16.86 30.36 0.09
N GLU A 256 17.09 29.04 0.01
CA GLU A 256 16.03 28.03 0.11
C GLU A 256 15.34 28.05 1.47
N SER A 257 16.09 28.08 2.57
CA SER A 257 15.53 28.14 3.93
C SER A 257 14.67 29.38 4.15
N ARG A 258 15.06 30.52 3.57
CA ARG A 258 14.26 31.74 3.60
C ARG A 258 12.96 31.58 2.81
N THR A 259 13.04 31.04 1.60
CA THR A 259 11.88 30.81 0.72
C THR A 259 10.89 29.85 1.38
N VAL A 260 11.37 28.77 2.00
CA VAL A 260 10.55 27.81 2.75
C VAL A 260 9.81 28.51 3.90
N ALA A 261 10.50 29.33 4.67
CA ALA A 261 9.89 30.08 5.78
C ALA A 261 8.81 31.07 5.29
N GLU A 262 9.08 31.79 4.18
CA GLU A 262 8.11 32.71 3.57
C GLU A 262 6.86 31.97 3.06
N GLN A 263 7.03 30.80 2.43
CA GLN A 263 5.91 29.95 1.96
C GLN A 263 5.04 29.47 3.13
N TYR A 264 5.63 28.99 4.23
CA TYR A 264 4.83 28.56 5.40
C TYR A 264 4.03 29.71 5.99
N ARG A 265 4.62 30.92 6.09
CA ARG A 265 3.88 32.11 6.55
C ARG A 265 2.74 32.47 5.58
N THR A 266 2.95 32.35 4.26
CA THR A 266 1.91 32.59 3.26
C THR A 266 0.75 31.60 3.40
N PHE A 267 1.03 30.35 3.82
CA PHE A 267 0.01 29.34 4.13
C PHE A 267 -0.67 29.56 5.49
N GLY A 268 -0.27 30.60 6.24
CA GLY A 268 -0.86 30.93 7.54
C GLY A 268 -0.24 30.20 8.72
N PHE A 269 0.89 29.51 8.53
CA PHE A 269 1.60 28.83 9.61
C PHE A 269 2.62 29.77 10.24
N ASN A 270 2.56 29.91 11.58
CA ASN A 270 3.52 30.70 12.37
C ASN A 270 4.23 29.86 13.45
N ASN A 271 3.84 28.63 13.61
CA ASN A 271 4.30 27.68 14.62
C ASN A 271 5.47 26.83 14.09
N PHE A 272 6.51 27.48 13.57
CA PHE A 272 7.74 26.81 13.14
C PHE A 272 8.99 27.63 13.46
N ILE A 273 10.11 26.94 13.56
CA ILE A 273 11.46 27.48 13.82
C ILE A 273 12.33 27.18 12.61
N VAL A 274 13.16 28.13 12.23
CA VAL A 274 14.29 27.94 11.32
C VAL A 274 15.56 28.01 12.13
N GLU A 275 16.28 26.92 12.27
CA GLU A 275 17.57 26.87 12.99
C GLU A 275 18.71 26.83 11.97
N ASP A 276 19.58 27.84 11.98
CA ASP A 276 20.80 27.83 11.17
C ASP A 276 21.90 27.04 11.89
N ALA A 277 22.10 25.81 11.44
CA ALA A 277 23.14 24.90 11.91
C ALA A 277 24.26 24.71 10.87
N SER A 278 24.32 25.53 9.82
CA SER A 278 25.24 25.40 8.69
C SER A 278 26.70 25.23 9.12
N ALA A 279 27.16 26.06 10.10
CA ALA A 279 28.52 25.97 10.62
C ALA A 279 28.80 24.62 11.29
N SER A 280 27.85 24.06 12.03
CA SER A 280 27.96 22.75 12.68
C SER A 280 28.07 21.61 11.67
N PHE A 281 27.21 21.60 10.65
CA PHE A 281 27.22 20.57 9.61
C PHE A 281 28.50 20.62 8.76
N LEU A 282 28.93 21.81 8.35
CA LEU A 282 30.17 21.97 7.59
C LEU A 282 31.38 21.51 8.38
N LYS A 283 31.42 21.81 9.69
CA LYS A 283 32.50 21.33 10.60
C LYS A 283 32.48 19.81 10.73
N ALA A 284 31.29 19.19 10.86
CA ALA A 284 31.12 17.76 11.06
C ALA A 284 31.64 16.92 9.87
N ILE A 285 31.55 17.45 8.64
CA ILE A 285 32.05 16.74 7.44
C ILE A 285 33.45 17.16 6.99
N ALA A 286 34.06 18.15 7.66
CA ALA A 286 35.37 18.66 7.27
C ALA A 286 36.42 17.54 7.25
N GLY A 287 37.14 17.40 6.15
CA GLY A 287 38.17 16.37 5.95
C GLY A 287 37.64 14.94 5.67
N LEU A 288 36.32 14.70 5.71
CA LEU A 288 35.75 13.43 5.33
C LEU A 288 35.67 13.32 3.80
N THR A 289 36.24 12.24 3.22
CA THR A 289 36.20 11.96 1.79
C THR A 289 35.23 10.82 1.45
N ASP A 290 35.08 9.87 2.39
CA ASP A 290 34.20 8.71 2.25
C ASP A 290 32.70 9.11 2.28
N PRO A 291 31.88 8.75 1.26
CA PRO A 291 30.49 9.14 1.22
C PRO A 291 29.63 8.59 2.38
N GLN A 292 29.91 7.37 2.84
CA GLN A 292 29.16 6.74 3.91
C GLN A 292 29.44 7.43 5.26
N LYS A 293 30.72 7.74 5.52
CA LYS A 293 31.10 8.49 6.72
C LYS A 293 30.47 9.89 6.74
N LYS A 294 30.39 10.56 5.57
CA LYS A 294 29.69 11.84 5.46
C LYS A 294 28.20 11.71 5.81
N ARG A 295 27.50 10.69 5.28
CA ARG A 295 26.06 10.47 5.59
C ARG A 295 25.85 10.23 7.08
N MET A 296 26.67 9.36 7.70
CA MET A 296 26.59 9.08 9.13
C MET A 296 26.80 10.35 9.95
N SER A 297 27.86 11.12 9.66
CA SER A 297 28.17 12.37 10.36
C SER A 297 27.07 13.42 10.22
N VAL A 298 26.47 13.53 9.02
CA VAL A 298 25.31 14.41 8.78
C VAL A 298 24.11 13.94 9.60
N GLY A 299 23.79 12.64 9.61
CA GLY A 299 22.69 12.08 10.38
C GLY A 299 22.85 12.32 11.89
N GLU A 300 24.04 12.05 12.44
CA GLU A 300 24.35 12.31 13.85
C GLU A 300 24.22 13.80 14.21
N ASN A 301 24.65 14.68 13.31
CA ASN A 301 24.55 16.12 13.55
C ASN A 301 23.08 16.61 13.52
N PHE A 302 22.21 16.03 12.69
CA PHE A 302 20.76 16.30 12.75
C PHE A 302 20.17 15.96 14.12
N ILE A 303 20.59 14.83 14.72
CA ILE A 303 20.14 14.43 16.06
C ILE A 303 20.65 15.43 17.10
N THR A 304 21.92 15.84 17.00
CA THR A 304 22.52 16.83 17.91
C THR A 304 21.77 18.15 17.86
N VAL A 305 21.59 18.74 16.67
CA VAL A 305 20.86 19.99 16.47
C VAL A 305 19.42 19.90 16.97
N ARG A 306 18.73 18.76 16.72
CA ARG A 306 17.40 18.54 17.29
C ARG A 306 17.41 18.61 18.81
N ASN A 307 18.35 17.92 19.46
CA ASN A 307 18.44 17.90 20.92
C ASN A 307 18.69 19.31 21.49
N ASP A 308 19.55 20.09 20.82
CA ASP A 308 19.84 21.48 21.22
C ASP A 308 18.58 22.35 21.10
N VAL A 309 17.81 22.20 20.03
CA VAL A 309 16.53 22.91 19.84
C VAL A 309 15.49 22.48 20.88
N VAL A 310 15.36 21.19 21.14
CA VAL A 310 14.44 20.64 22.16
C VAL A 310 14.77 21.22 23.52
N ALA A 311 16.06 21.25 23.90
CA ALA A 311 16.51 21.84 25.16
C ALA A 311 16.26 23.36 25.21
N LYS A 312 16.59 24.12 24.15
CA LYS A 312 16.41 25.56 24.01
C LYS A 312 14.93 25.96 24.08
N GLN A 313 14.04 25.14 23.55
CA GLN A 313 12.60 25.38 23.56
C GLN A 313 11.89 24.76 24.77
N HIS A 314 12.63 24.13 25.68
CA HIS A 314 12.09 23.46 26.88
C HIS A 314 10.99 22.45 26.57
N LEU A 315 11.15 21.65 25.48
CA LEU A 315 10.18 20.64 25.08
C LEU A 315 10.38 19.36 25.94
N ASP A 316 9.40 19.05 26.78
CA ASP A 316 9.44 17.85 27.62
C ASP A 316 9.07 16.60 26.80
N GLU A 317 9.88 15.55 26.84
CA GLU A 317 9.64 14.27 26.14
C GLU A 317 8.33 13.57 26.58
N ASN A 318 7.84 13.87 27.78
CA ASN A 318 6.55 13.36 28.23
C ASN A 318 5.37 14.06 27.56
N GLU A 319 5.54 15.32 27.17
CA GLU A 319 4.51 16.17 26.55
C GLU A 319 4.63 16.25 25.02
N TRP A 320 5.82 15.97 24.48
CA TRP A 320 6.12 16.11 23.05
C TRP A 320 6.49 14.77 22.42
N MET A 321 6.04 14.57 21.20
CA MET A 321 6.44 13.46 20.35
C MET A 321 7.07 13.97 19.05
N LEU A 322 7.99 13.19 18.50
CA LEU A 322 8.62 13.48 17.21
C LEU A 322 7.80 12.87 16.08
N ALA A 323 7.50 13.68 15.05
CA ALA A 323 6.98 13.21 13.79
C ALA A 323 8.00 13.41 12.67
N GLN A 324 8.02 12.48 11.74
CA GLN A 324 8.89 12.53 10.57
C GLN A 324 8.13 12.02 9.35
N GLY A 325 8.26 12.72 8.22
CA GLY A 325 7.78 12.24 6.95
C GLY A 325 8.67 11.09 6.46
N THR A 326 8.07 9.94 6.15
CA THR A 326 8.77 8.77 5.62
C THR A 326 8.13 8.38 4.30
N LEU A 327 8.95 8.20 3.26
CA LEU A 327 8.48 7.76 1.95
C LEU A 327 8.31 6.23 1.94
N TYR A 328 7.35 5.76 1.15
CA TYR A 328 7.13 4.32 0.99
C TYR A 328 8.38 3.52 0.54
N PRO A 329 9.22 4.02 -0.39
CA PRO A 329 10.50 3.38 -0.70
C PRO A 329 11.42 3.20 0.51
N ASP A 330 11.48 4.20 1.41
CA ASP A 330 12.30 4.12 2.61
C ASP A 330 11.81 3.03 3.58
N ILE A 331 10.49 2.80 3.64
CA ILE A 331 9.91 1.71 4.44
C ILE A 331 10.31 0.35 3.88
N ILE A 332 10.29 0.19 2.54
CA ILE A 332 10.69 -1.06 1.87
C ILE A 332 12.16 -1.34 2.12
N GLU A 333 13.04 -0.34 1.96
CA GLU A 333 14.48 -0.50 2.16
C GLU A 333 14.85 -0.79 3.63
N SER A 334 14.11 -0.24 4.59
CA SER A 334 14.36 -0.47 6.02
C SER A 334 13.73 -1.77 6.56
N GLY A 335 12.69 -2.29 5.91
CA GLY A 335 12.01 -3.54 6.28
C GLY A 335 12.67 -4.82 5.74
N GLY A 336 13.76 -4.70 4.99
CA GLY A 336 14.43 -5.79 4.29
C GLY A 336 15.64 -6.37 5.01
N THR A 337 15.73 -6.29 6.35
CA THR A 337 16.78 -6.96 7.15
C THR A 337 16.16 -7.90 8.17
#